data_16187742a139ee2b892844c6d0fd3e6c
#
_entry.id   16187742a139ee2b892844c6d0fd3e6c
#
_cell.length_a   1.000
_cell.length_b   1.000
_cell.length_c   1.000
_cell.angle_alpha   90.00
_cell.angle_beta   90.00
_cell.angle_gamma   90.00
#
_symmetry.space_group_name_H-M   'P 1'
#
loop_
_entity.id
_entity.type
_entity.pdbx_description
1 polymer ?
#
loop_
_entity_poly.entity_id
_entity_poly.type
_entity_poly.pdbx_seq_one_letter_code
_entity_poly.pdbx_strand_id
1 'polypeptide(L)'
;MDVASSKKVIITCAVTGAIHTPTMSPHLPVTPEEIAAGAVGAAEAGAAIVHLHARDPETGRPDQSPEAFARFLPRIKQQTNAVVNLTTGGAPFMTVDERVRPAATFRPEVASLNMGSMNFGLFPMLARYKEWKHDWEPAALEASRDLVFRNTFKDIEFVLRTLGDSGTRFEFECYDTSHLYNLAHFLERGLVKPPLFVQTVFGILGGIGPHPDDVMHMKRTADRLFGSQYRWSVLGAGRNQLPIAAMAAAMGGNVRVGLEDSLWAGPGRLAESNAQQVRLARQIIEGLGLEIATPDEAREILELKGGDKVAF
;
A
#
# COMPACT_ATOMS: atom_id res chain seq x y z
N MET A 1 6.98 -19.71 31.29
CA MET A 1 6.29 -18.88 30.30
C MET A 1 7.40 -18.11 29.59
N ASP A 2 7.81 -18.57 28.41
CA ASP A 2 8.71 -17.79 27.58
C ASP A 2 8.02 -16.48 27.26
N VAL A 3 8.62 -15.37 27.68
CA VAL A 3 8.28 -14.04 27.20
C VAL A 3 8.63 -14.06 25.71
N ALA A 4 7.64 -14.35 24.88
CA ALA A 4 7.81 -14.26 23.45
C ALA A 4 8.36 -12.86 23.16
N SER A 5 9.51 -12.79 22.48
CA SER A 5 10.06 -11.52 22.01
C SER A 5 8.92 -10.74 21.36
N SER A 6 8.68 -9.52 21.83
CA SER A 6 7.56 -8.69 21.35
C SER A 6 7.69 -8.60 19.83
N LYS A 7 6.74 -9.19 19.11
CA LYS A 7 6.71 -9.08 17.64
C LYS A 7 6.59 -7.61 17.30
N LYS A 8 7.60 -7.06 16.68
CA LYS A 8 7.58 -5.68 16.24
C LYS A 8 6.62 -5.51 15.09
N VAL A 9 5.87 -4.43 15.08
CA VAL A 9 4.87 -4.12 14.08
C VAL A 9 5.48 -3.25 13.00
N ILE A 10 5.48 -3.72 11.76
CA ILE A 10 5.86 -2.90 10.59
C ILE A 10 4.74 -1.91 10.31
N ILE A 11 5.09 -0.62 10.26
CA ILE A 11 4.20 0.42 9.74
C ILE A 11 4.62 0.71 8.31
N THR A 12 3.72 0.48 7.36
CA THR A 12 3.84 0.97 5.99
C THR A 12 3.08 2.29 5.87
N CYS A 13 3.70 3.32 5.28
CA CYS A 13 3.01 4.56 4.95
C CYS A 13 2.80 4.69 3.44
N ALA A 14 1.54 4.76 3.01
CA ALA A 14 1.14 5.00 1.63
C ALA A 14 0.90 6.50 1.40
N VAL A 15 1.81 7.14 0.64
CA VAL A 15 2.02 8.58 0.68
C VAL A 15 0.96 9.38 -0.07
N THR A 16 0.61 8.97 -1.30
CA THR A 16 -0.29 9.77 -2.16
C THR A 16 -1.31 8.96 -2.94
N GLY A 17 -0.94 7.78 -3.45
CA GLY A 17 -1.83 6.90 -4.22
C GLY A 17 -2.37 7.48 -5.52
N ALA A 18 -3.40 6.79 -6.04
CA ALA A 18 -4.11 7.18 -7.26
C ALA A 18 -5.63 7.36 -7.05
N ILE A 19 -6.14 7.11 -5.83
CA ILE A 19 -7.58 7.10 -5.49
C ILE A 19 -8.09 8.51 -5.17
N HIS A 20 -7.42 9.19 -4.24
CA HIS A 20 -7.78 10.54 -3.86
C HIS A 20 -7.30 11.54 -4.90
N THR A 21 -8.10 12.57 -5.14
CA THR A 21 -7.82 13.62 -6.11
C THR A 21 -7.46 14.95 -5.42
N PRO A 22 -6.80 15.91 -6.11
CA PRO A 22 -6.35 17.16 -5.50
C PRO A 22 -7.45 18.02 -4.83
N THR A 23 -8.69 17.86 -5.27
CA THR A 23 -9.84 18.53 -4.63
C THR A 23 -10.12 18.02 -3.23
N MET A 24 -9.85 16.73 -2.96
CA MET A 24 -10.31 16.05 -1.75
C MET A 24 -9.55 16.44 -0.49
N SER A 25 -8.29 16.89 -0.63
CA SER A 25 -7.50 17.41 0.50
C SER A 25 -6.39 18.34 0.01
N PRO A 26 -6.18 19.50 0.68
CA PRO A 26 -5.04 20.37 0.41
C PRO A 26 -3.70 19.77 0.88
N HIS A 27 -3.74 18.68 1.64
CA HIS A 27 -2.57 18.02 2.21
C HIS A 27 -2.15 16.76 1.42
N LEU A 28 -2.89 16.41 0.35
CA LEU A 28 -2.53 15.29 -0.51
C LEU A 28 -1.26 15.66 -1.31
N PRO A 29 -0.14 14.91 -1.16
CA PRO A 29 1.07 15.20 -1.94
C PRO A 29 0.84 14.99 -3.43
N VAL A 30 1.17 15.98 -4.25
CA VAL A 30 1.01 15.97 -5.71
C VAL A 30 2.35 16.15 -6.40
N THR A 31 3.15 17.14 -6.00
CA THR A 31 4.45 17.41 -6.61
C THR A 31 5.52 16.40 -6.14
N PRO A 32 6.59 16.19 -6.90
CA PRO A 32 7.72 15.36 -6.48
C PRO A 32 8.31 15.77 -5.13
N GLU A 33 8.36 17.07 -4.86
CA GLU A 33 8.86 17.65 -3.62
C GLU A 33 7.95 17.30 -2.43
N GLU A 34 6.63 17.38 -2.61
CA GLU A 34 5.64 17.03 -1.60
C GLU A 34 5.63 15.50 -1.33
N ILE A 35 5.73 14.69 -2.39
CA ILE A 35 5.81 13.22 -2.27
C ILE A 35 7.07 12.83 -1.51
N ALA A 36 8.23 13.39 -1.86
CA ALA A 36 9.47 13.13 -1.14
C ALA A 36 9.38 13.58 0.32
N ALA A 37 8.90 14.79 0.58
CA ALA A 37 8.73 15.31 1.94
C ALA A 37 7.74 14.48 2.77
N GLY A 38 6.64 14.02 2.14
CA GLY A 38 5.66 13.15 2.77
C GLY A 38 6.26 11.79 3.16
N ALA A 39 7.08 11.19 2.29
CA ALA A 39 7.77 9.94 2.56
C ALA A 39 8.83 10.07 3.66
N VAL A 40 9.66 11.13 3.61
CA VAL A 40 10.68 11.42 4.63
C VAL A 40 10.02 11.65 5.98
N GLY A 41 9.01 12.52 6.06
CA GLY A 41 8.30 12.78 7.30
C GLY A 41 7.58 11.55 7.87
N ALA A 42 7.07 10.66 7.02
CA ALA A 42 6.49 9.38 7.44
C ALA A 42 7.55 8.45 8.06
N ALA A 43 8.73 8.35 7.44
CA ALA A 43 9.85 7.57 7.95
C ALA A 43 10.34 8.11 9.32
N GLU A 44 10.51 9.42 9.45
CA GLU A 44 10.87 10.08 10.71
C GLU A 44 9.82 9.85 11.81
N ALA A 45 8.54 9.74 11.46
CA ALA A 45 7.47 9.43 12.39
C ALA A 45 7.43 7.96 12.81
N GLY A 46 8.15 7.05 12.12
CA GLY A 46 8.28 5.65 12.46
C GLY A 46 7.76 4.66 11.41
N ALA A 47 7.47 5.10 10.17
CA ALA A 47 7.19 4.17 9.11
C ALA A 47 8.47 3.44 8.67
N ALA A 48 8.45 2.10 8.70
CA ALA A 48 9.56 1.28 8.21
C ALA A 48 9.55 1.16 6.68
N ILE A 49 8.38 1.24 6.08
CA ILE A 49 8.16 1.12 4.64
C ILE A 49 7.38 2.36 4.16
N VAL A 50 7.75 2.89 3.01
CA VAL A 50 7.00 3.94 2.31
C VAL A 50 6.52 3.41 0.97
N HIS A 51 5.19 3.40 0.78
CA HIS A 51 4.56 2.99 -0.47
C HIS A 51 4.30 4.22 -1.35
N LEU A 52 4.73 4.15 -2.60
CA LEU A 52 4.87 5.31 -3.46
C LEU A 52 4.14 5.15 -4.79
N HIS A 53 3.41 6.19 -5.14
CA HIS A 53 2.89 6.51 -6.45
C HIS A 53 3.52 7.81 -6.93
N ALA A 54 3.45 8.08 -8.22
CA ALA A 54 3.78 9.38 -8.79
C ALA A 54 2.55 10.05 -9.39
N ARG A 55 2.63 11.36 -9.52
CA ARG A 55 1.58 12.20 -10.09
C ARG A 55 2.18 13.24 -11.03
N ASP A 56 1.41 13.65 -12.01
CA ASP A 56 1.68 14.86 -12.76
C ASP A 56 1.61 16.08 -11.83
N PRO A 57 2.66 16.89 -11.73
CA PRO A 57 2.73 17.96 -10.73
C PRO A 57 1.79 19.14 -10.99
N GLU A 58 1.30 19.31 -12.23
CA GLU A 58 0.40 20.40 -12.61
C GLU A 58 -1.07 20.02 -12.39
N THR A 59 -1.42 18.79 -12.73
CA THR A 59 -2.81 18.34 -12.72
C THR A 59 -3.16 17.41 -11.58
N GLY A 60 -2.16 16.82 -10.93
CA GLY A 60 -2.34 15.80 -9.89
C GLY A 60 -2.83 14.45 -10.40
N ARG A 61 -2.90 14.24 -11.73
CA ARG A 61 -3.24 12.94 -12.32
C ARG A 61 -2.19 11.89 -11.94
N PRO A 62 -2.59 10.62 -11.72
CA PRO A 62 -1.63 9.53 -11.58
C PRO A 62 -0.71 9.44 -12.80
N ASP A 63 0.59 9.36 -12.55
CA ASP A 63 1.63 9.21 -13.57
C ASP A 63 2.50 7.99 -13.22
N GLN A 64 2.52 6.99 -14.10
CA GLN A 64 3.27 5.74 -13.92
C GLN A 64 4.53 5.71 -14.80
N SER A 65 5.01 6.84 -15.27
CA SER A 65 6.27 6.92 -15.99
C SER A 65 7.49 6.80 -15.05
N PRO A 66 8.55 6.09 -15.43
CA PRO A 66 9.79 6.07 -14.65
C PRO A 66 10.37 7.47 -14.41
N GLU A 67 10.18 8.38 -15.34
CA GLU A 67 10.63 9.77 -15.26
C GLU A 67 9.97 10.52 -14.09
N ALA A 68 8.69 10.26 -13.83
CA ALA A 68 7.97 10.86 -12.69
C ALA A 68 8.55 10.36 -11.36
N PHE A 69 8.82 9.07 -11.24
CA PHE A 69 9.42 8.46 -10.04
C PHE A 69 10.87 8.92 -9.83
N ALA A 70 11.66 9.10 -10.90
CA ALA A 70 13.06 9.57 -10.82
C ALA A 70 13.19 10.93 -10.14
N ARG A 71 12.14 11.76 -10.14
CA ARG A 71 12.15 13.10 -9.56
C ARG A 71 12.21 13.11 -8.03
N PHE A 72 11.77 12.04 -7.36
CA PHE A 72 11.68 12.00 -5.89
C PHE A 72 12.42 10.82 -5.24
N LEU A 73 12.60 9.68 -5.93
CA LEU A 73 13.22 8.49 -5.35
C LEU A 73 14.65 8.74 -4.81
N PRO A 74 15.57 9.41 -5.54
CA PRO A 74 16.92 9.67 -5.03
C PRO A 74 16.90 10.48 -3.73
N ARG A 75 16.01 11.47 -3.62
CA ARG A 75 15.87 12.29 -2.41
C ARG A 75 15.40 11.46 -1.22
N ILE A 76 14.41 10.59 -1.40
CA ILE A 76 13.92 9.70 -0.34
C ILE A 76 15.06 8.81 0.15
N LYS A 77 15.79 8.18 -0.77
CA LYS A 77 16.92 7.31 -0.44
C LYS A 77 18.04 8.02 0.30
N GLN A 78 18.35 9.25 -0.07
CA GLN A 78 19.40 10.06 0.57
C GLN A 78 19.02 10.52 1.98
N GLN A 79 17.74 10.73 2.23
CA GLN A 79 17.25 11.33 3.48
C GLN A 79 16.69 10.31 4.48
N THR A 80 16.41 9.07 4.06
CA THR A 80 15.85 8.03 4.93
C THR A 80 16.46 6.67 4.68
N ASN A 81 16.38 5.78 5.69
CA ASN A 81 16.65 4.36 5.56
C ASN A 81 15.37 3.54 5.28
N ALA A 82 14.22 4.19 5.08
CA ALA A 82 12.96 3.50 4.87
C ALA A 82 13.02 2.56 3.66
N VAL A 83 12.38 1.40 3.78
CA VAL A 83 12.17 0.49 2.65
C VAL A 83 11.25 1.16 1.65
N VAL A 84 11.67 1.22 0.39
CA VAL A 84 10.82 1.73 -0.69
C VAL A 84 10.01 0.60 -1.30
N ASN A 85 8.68 0.81 -1.31
CA ASN A 85 7.69 -0.04 -1.95
C ASN A 85 7.07 0.73 -3.13
N LEU A 86 7.32 0.28 -4.36
CA LEU A 86 6.74 0.91 -5.55
C LEU A 86 5.46 0.21 -5.98
N THR A 87 4.46 1.02 -6.30
CA THR A 87 3.20 0.51 -6.83
C THR A 87 3.38 -0.22 -8.17
N THR A 88 2.69 -1.35 -8.35
CA THR A 88 2.38 -1.90 -9.67
C THR A 88 0.89 -1.79 -10.00
N GLY A 89 0.12 -1.12 -9.13
CA GLY A 89 -1.28 -0.79 -9.34
C GLY A 89 -1.47 0.38 -10.31
N GLY A 90 -0.61 1.38 -10.25
CA GLY A 90 -0.70 2.58 -11.07
C GLY A 90 -2.07 3.26 -10.89
N ALA A 91 -2.79 3.41 -11.99
CA ALA A 91 -4.21 3.74 -12.00
C ALA A 91 -4.98 2.62 -12.70
N PRO A 92 -6.25 2.39 -12.34
CA PRO A 92 -7.01 1.20 -12.79
C PRO A 92 -7.22 1.08 -14.30
N PHE A 93 -7.06 2.18 -15.03
CA PHE A 93 -7.19 2.23 -16.50
C PHE A 93 -5.88 1.93 -17.26
N MET A 94 -4.75 1.81 -16.55
CA MET A 94 -3.44 1.54 -17.14
C MET A 94 -3.27 0.05 -17.45
N THR A 95 -2.52 -0.25 -18.49
CA THR A 95 -2.11 -1.64 -18.83
C THR A 95 -1.08 -2.15 -17.80
N VAL A 96 -0.95 -3.48 -17.69
CA VAL A 96 0.03 -4.07 -16.76
C VAL A 96 1.47 -3.68 -17.12
N ASP A 97 1.77 -3.55 -18.41
CA ASP A 97 3.09 -3.09 -18.91
C ASP A 97 3.42 -1.67 -18.44
N GLU A 98 2.45 -0.75 -18.51
CA GLU A 98 2.61 0.62 -18.01
C GLU A 98 2.82 0.62 -16.49
N ARG A 99 2.01 -0.14 -15.76
CA ARG A 99 2.04 -0.19 -14.29
C ARG A 99 3.35 -0.71 -13.72
N VAL A 100 3.99 -1.66 -14.40
CA VAL A 100 5.20 -2.34 -13.92
C VAL A 100 6.50 -1.56 -14.22
N ARG A 101 6.50 -0.65 -15.19
CA ARG A 101 7.70 0.05 -15.68
C ARG A 101 8.55 0.69 -14.58
N PRO A 102 8.01 1.47 -13.63
CA PRO A 102 8.84 2.07 -12.59
C PRO A 102 9.55 1.02 -11.74
N ALA A 103 8.82 -0.01 -11.28
CA ALA A 103 9.41 -1.07 -10.47
C ALA A 103 10.47 -1.88 -11.23
N ALA A 104 10.25 -2.13 -12.53
CA ALA A 104 11.24 -2.80 -13.39
C ALA A 104 12.50 -1.94 -13.60
N THR A 105 12.33 -0.62 -13.74
CA THR A 105 13.45 0.32 -13.91
C THR A 105 14.24 0.50 -12.63
N PHE A 106 13.57 0.77 -11.52
CA PHE A 106 14.21 1.14 -10.25
C PHE A 106 14.52 -0.03 -9.33
N ARG A 107 14.00 -1.20 -9.62
CA ARG A 107 14.26 -2.44 -8.87
C ARG A 107 14.18 -2.22 -7.37
N PRO A 108 13.01 -1.81 -6.83
CA PRO A 108 12.87 -1.52 -5.40
C PRO A 108 13.06 -2.78 -4.56
N GLU A 109 13.17 -2.62 -3.23
CA GLU A 109 13.18 -3.75 -2.31
C GLU A 109 11.81 -4.46 -2.30
N VAL A 110 10.73 -3.68 -2.36
CA VAL A 110 9.34 -4.15 -2.36
C VAL A 110 8.55 -3.50 -3.50
N ALA A 111 7.66 -4.24 -4.11
CA ALA A 111 6.62 -3.72 -5.00
C ALA A 111 5.25 -4.25 -4.57
N SER A 112 4.19 -3.45 -4.64
CA SER A 112 2.84 -3.96 -4.38
C SER A 112 2.34 -4.76 -5.57
N LEU A 113 1.48 -5.75 -5.34
CA LEU A 113 0.89 -6.58 -6.38
C LEU A 113 -0.52 -7.02 -6.00
N ASN A 114 -1.52 -6.56 -6.76
CA ASN A 114 -2.91 -6.99 -6.61
C ASN A 114 -3.09 -8.43 -7.09
N MET A 115 -3.65 -9.27 -6.21
CA MET A 115 -3.74 -10.72 -6.44
C MET A 115 -5.01 -11.17 -7.17
N GLY A 116 -5.74 -10.24 -7.81
CA GLY A 116 -6.89 -10.59 -8.62
C GLY A 116 -7.57 -9.39 -9.27
N SER A 117 -8.37 -9.65 -10.29
CA SER A 117 -9.23 -8.65 -10.93
C SER A 117 -10.47 -8.40 -10.09
N MET A 118 -10.93 -7.14 -10.06
CA MET A 118 -12.12 -6.75 -9.30
C MET A 118 -12.76 -5.49 -9.87
N ASN A 119 -14.03 -5.26 -9.58
CA ASN A 119 -14.60 -3.92 -9.71
C ASN A 119 -13.88 -3.00 -8.73
N PHE A 120 -13.61 -1.76 -9.13
CA PHE A 120 -12.93 -0.79 -8.27
C PHE A 120 -13.71 0.52 -8.29
N GLY A 121 -14.74 0.61 -7.41
CA GLY A 121 -15.71 1.70 -7.44
C GLY A 121 -15.29 2.90 -6.60
N LEU A 122 -15.03 4.03 -7.25
CA LEU A 122 -14.73 5.32 -6.61
C LEU A 122 -15.86 6.34 -6.81
N PHE A 123 -16.79 6.07 -7.70
CA PHE A 123 -17.90 6.96 -8.05
C PHE A 123 -18.75 7.45 -6.85
N PRO A 124 -18.90 6.73 -5.72
CA PRO A 124 -19.65 7.26 -4.58
C PRO A 124 -19.02 8.52 -3.96
N MET A 125 -17.73 8.79 -4.23
CA MET A 125 -17.07 10.02 -3.76
C MET A 125 -17.59 11.28 -4.46
N LEU A 126 -18.14 11.18 -5.67
CA LEU A 126 -18.74 12.29 -6.40
C LEU A 126 -19.78 13.07 -5.57
N ALA A 127 -20.61 12.36 -4.81
CA ALA A 127 -21.65 12.99 -3.99
C ALA A 127 -21.11 13.87 -2.85
N ARG A 128 -19.83 13.81 -2.56
CA ARG A 128 -19.21 14.53 -1.44
C ARG A 128 -18.67 15.91 -1.84
N TYR A 129 -18.46 16.15 -3.13
CA TYR A 129 -17.82 17.37 -3.65
C TYR A 129 -18.70 18.03 -4.69
N LYS A 130 -18.85 19.35 -4.61
CA LYS A 130 -19.65 20.17 -5.53
C LYS A 130 -18.80 20.90 -6.56
N GLU A 131 -17.56 21.18 -6.20
CA GLU A 131 -16.60 21.92 -7.02
C GLU A 131 -15.32 21.10 -7.13
N TRP A 132 -14.65 21.16 -8.27
CA TRP A 132 -13.45 20.40 -8.57
C TRP A 132 -12.35 21.32 -9.05
N LYS A 133 -11.12 21.04 -8.65
CA LYS A 133 -9.95 21.81 -9.11
C LYS A 133 -9.66 21.55 -10.58
N HIS A 134 -9.89 20.32 -11.04
CA HIS A 134 -9.61 19.91 -12.40
C HIS A 134 -10.81 19.12 -12.98
N ASP A 135 -11.11 19.32 -14.26
CA ASP A 135 -12.23 18.66 -14.96
C ASP A 135 -12.07 17.14 -15.03
N TRP A 136 -10.84 16.64 -14.97
CA TRP A 136 -10.59 15.20 -15.00
C TRP A 136 -11.04 14.45 -13.75
N GLU A 137 -11.09 15.12 -12.60
CA GLU A 137 -11.38 14.47 -11.31
C GLU A 137 -12.78 13.83 -11.29
N PRO A 138 -13.88 14.57 -11.56
CA PRO A 138 -15.21 13.96 -11.58
C PRO A 138 -15.36 12.94 -12.71
N ALA A 139 -14.75 13.18 -13.87
CA ALA A 139 -14.80 12.23 -14.98
C ALA A 139 -14.12 10.89 -14.64
N ALA A 140 -12.95 10.91 -13.99
CA ALA A 140 -12.25 9.69 -13.55
C ALA A 140 -13.04 8.92 -12.47
N LEU A 141 -13.67 9.64 -11.53
CA LEU A 141 -14.51 9.01 -10.52
C LEU A 141 -15.76 8.35 -11.14
N GLU A 142 -16.45 9.03 -12.05
CA GLU A 142 -17.63 8.45 -12.72
C GLU A 142 -17.24 7.24 -13.58
N ALA A 143 -16.11 7.29 -14.29
CA ALA A 143 -15.61 6.17 -15.08
C ALA A 143 -15.38 4.89 -14.24
N SER A 144 -15.14 5.03 -12.92
CA SER A 144 -14.98 3.88 -12.04
C SER A 144 -16.24 3.04 -11.85
N ARG A 145 -17.39 3.52 -12.31
CA ARG A 145 -18.65 2.77 -12.31
C ARG A 145 -18.64 1.58 -13.27
N ASP A 146 -17.91 1.71 -14.37
CA ASP A 146 -17.76 0.69 -15.42
C ASP A 146 -16.29 0.29 -15.59
N LEU A 147 -15.61 0.05 -14.45
CA LEU A 147 -14.18 -0.25 -14.42
C LEU A 147 -13.92 -1.60 -13.73
N VAL A 148 -13.25 -2.49 -14.45
CA VAL A 148 -12.61 -3.65 -13.88
C VAL A 148 -11.12 -3.37 -13.69
N PHE A 149 -10.65 -3.29 -12.45
CA PHE A 149 -9.22 -3.27 -12.17
C PHE A 149 -8.64 -4.64 -12.49
N ARG A 150 -8.02 -4.70 -13.66
CA ARG A 150 -7.60 -5.95 -14.27
C ARG A 150 -6.27 -6.44 -13.70
N ASN A 151 -6.29 -7.67 -13.15
CA ASN A 151 -5.13 -8.44 -12.71
C ASN A 151 -5.43 -9.91 -12.94
N THR A 152 -5.35 -10.35 -14.20
CA THR A 152 -5.55 -11.75 -14.57
C THR A 152 -4.37 -12.60 -14.11
N PHE A 153 -4.51 -13.92 -14.12
CA PHE A 153 -3.38 -14.83 -13.83
C PHE A 153 -2.17 -14.55 -14.73
N LYS A 154 -2.40 -14.20 -16.00
CA LYS A 154 -1.32 -13.80 -16.92
C LYS A 154 -0.65 -12.50 -16.50
N ASP A 155 -1.43 -11.51 -16.08
CA ASP A 155 -0.89 -10.23 -15.64
C ASP A 155 -0.08 -10.39 -14.35
N ILE A 156 -0.58 -11.15 -13.38
CA ILE A 156 0.12 -11.45 -12.12
C ILE A 156 1.42 -12.20 -12.39
N GLU A 157 1.38 -13.26 -13.22
CA GLU A 157 2.58 -14.02 -13.59
C GLU A 157 3.62 -13.14 -14.29
N PHE A 158 3.18 -12.24 -15.17
CA PHE A 158 4.06 -11.28 -15.84
C PHE A 158 4.79 -10.38 -14.83
N VAL A 159 4.07 -9.81 -13.86
CA VAL A 159 4.68 -8.96 -12.81
C VAL A 159 5.65 -9.76 -11.94
N LEU A 160 5.24 -10.96 -11.50
CA LEU A 160 6.08 -11.83 -10.67
C LEU A 160 7.41 -12.19 -11.34
N ARG A 161 7.39 -12.53 -12.64
CA ARG A 161 8.59 -12.85 -13.42
C ARG A 161 9.44 -11.60 -13.66
N THR A 162 8.81 -10.50 -14.11
CA THR A 162 9.52 -9.27 -14.46
C THR A 162 10.30 -8.69 -13.28
N LEU A 163 9.73 -8.72 -12.08
CA LEU A 163 10.34 -8.09 -10.89
C LEU A 163 11.09 -9.09 -10.01
N GLY A 164 10.68 -10.36 -10.00
CA GLY A 164 11.29 -11.39 -9.16
C GLY A 164 12.77 -11.64 -9.46
N ASP A 165 13.16 -11.59 -10.72
CA ASP A 165 14.55 -11.78 -11.17
C ASP A 165 15.51 -10.72 -10.64
N SER A 166 15.00 -9.53 -10.28
CA SER A 166 15.77 -8.45 -9.66
C SER A 166 15.87 -8.55 -8.13
N GLY A 167 15.31 -9.60 -7.54
CA GLY A 167 15.24 -9.79 -6.09
C GLY A 167 14.23 -8.86 -5.38
N THR A 168 13.33 -8.23 -6.12
CA THR A 168 12.22 -7.48 -5.54
C THR A 168 11.23 -8.43 -4.88
N ARG A 169 10.87 -8.17 -3.62
CA ARG A 169 9.79 -8.87 -2.90
C ARG A 169 8.46 -8.16 -3.14
N PHE A 170 7.36 -8.84 -2.82
CA PHE A 170 6.03 -8.31 -3.09
C PHE A 170 5.23 -8.10 -1.82
N GLU A 171 4.52 -6.95 -1.74
CA GLU A 171 3.37 -6.74 -0.90
C GLU A 171 2.15 -7.22 -1.68
N PHE A 172 1.62 -8.40 -1.31
CA PHE A 172 0.49 -9.03 -1.98
C PHE A 172 -0.82 -8.43 -1.49
N GLU A 173 -1.43 -7.56 -2.28
CA GLU A 173 -2.70 -6.92 -1.95
C GLU A 173 -3.88 -7.83 -2.28
N CYS A 174 -4.61 -8.23 -1.24
CA CYS A 174 -5.76 -9.13 -1.31
C CYS A 174 -7.02 -8.39 -0.86
N TYR A 175 -7.90 -8.10 -1.80
CA TYR A 175 -9.14 -7.35 -1.59
C TYR A 175 -10.35 -8.24 -1.32
N ASP A 176 -10.20 -9.55 -1.48
CA ASP A 176 -11.20 -10.58 -1.19
C ASP A 176 -10.51 -11.92 -0.96
N THR A 177 -11.25 -12.90 -0.42
CA THR A 177 -10.75 -14.26 -0.15
C THR A 177 -10.24 -14.96 -1.40
N SER A 178 -10.86 -14.73 -2.57
CA SER A 178 -10.40 -15.28 -3.85
C SER A 178 -8.96 -14.87 -4.18
N HIS A 179 -8.53 -13.68 -3.79
CA HIS A 179 -7.17 -13.20 -4.01
C HIS A 179 -6.13 -14.00 -3.18
N LEU A 180 -6.51 -14.45 -1.97
CA LEU A 180 -5.65 -15.34 -1.17
C LEU A 180 -5.45 -16.70 -1.85
N TYR A 181 -6.50 -17.25 -2.46
CA TYR A 181 -6.38 -18.50 -3.23
C TYR A 181 -5.55 -18.33 -4.50
N ASN A 182 -5.64 -17.16 -5.17
CA ASN A 182 -4.77 -16.87 -6.30
C ASN A 182 -3.30 -16.81 -5.86
N LEU A 183 -2.99 -16.21 -4.71
CA LEU A 183 -1.64 -16.21 -4.15
C LEU A 183 -1.15 -17.63 -3.80
N ALA A 184 -2.01 -18.44 -3.20
CA ALA A 184 -1.71 -19.85 -2.91
C ALA A 184 -1.36 -20.64 -4.18
N HIS A 185 -2.11 -20.42 -5.27
CA HIS A 185 -1.81 -21.02 -6.59
C HIS A 185 -0.40 -20.67 -7.09
N PHE A 186 0.04 -19.41 -6.96
CA PHE A 186 1.39 -19.01 -7.37
C PHE A 186 2.48 -19.53 -6.43
N LEU A 187 2.18 -19.66 -5.13
CA LEU A 187 3.07 -20.28 -4.15
C LEU A 187 3.31 -21.77 -4.49
N GLU A 188 2.24 -22.53 -4.74
CA GLU A 188 2.32 -23.94 -5.12
C GLU A 188 3.12 -24.17 -6.40
N ARG A 189 3.08 -23.21 -7.33
CA ARG A 189 3.85 -23.25 -8.59
C ARG A 189 5.29 -22.75 -8.45
N GLY A 190 5.71 -22.33 -7.26
CA GLY A 190 7.05 -21.85 -6.99
C GLY A 190 7.40 -20.49 -7.60
N LEU A 191 6.38 -19.71 -8.01
CA LEU A 191 6.56 -18.37 -8.58
C LEU A 191 6.75 -17.29 -7.51
N VAL A 192 6.36 -17.59 -6.28
CA VAL A 192 6.60 -16.73 -5.10
C VAL A 192 7.22 -17.58 -3.99
N LYS A 193 7.98 -16.92 -3.11
CA LYS A 193 8.70 -17.60 -2.01
C LYS A 193 8.39 -16.92 -0.67
N PRO A 194 8.22 -17.68 0.40
CA PRO A 194 8.13 -17.14 1.76
C PRO A 194 9.37 -16.31 2.15
N PRO A 195 9.23 -15.41 3.13
CA PRO A 195 7.97 -15.00 3.74
C PRO A 195 7.11 -14.17 2.77
N LEU A 196 5.81 -14.48 2.73
CA LEU A 196 4.85 -13.72 1.92
C LEU A 196 4.38 -12.50 2.72
N PHE A 197 4.56 -11.29 2.23
CA PHE A 197 3.99 -10.10 2.86
C PHE A 197 2.58 -9.89 2.31
N VAL A 198 1.57 -10.36 3.06
CA VAL A 198 0.17 -10.39 2.62
C VAL A 198 -0.59 -9.23 3.24
N GLN A 199 -1.01 -8.30 2.41
CA GLN A 199 -1.84 -7.17 2.82
C GLN A 199 -3.30 -7.41 2.46
N THR A 200 -4.13 -7.61 3.48
CA THR A 200 -5.58 -7.68 3.29
C THR A 200 -6.17 -6.27 3.30
N VAL A 201 -6.96 -5.96 2.28
CA VAL A 201 -7.50 -4.61 2.03
C VAL A 201 -9.01 -4.61 2.26
N PHE A 202 -9.49 -3.64 3.04
CA PHE A 202 -10.87 -3.57 3.49
C PHE A 202 -11.52 -2.23 3.16
N GLY A 203 -12.77 -2.29 2.70
CA GLY A 203 -13.61 -1.09 2.56
C GLY A 203 -13.49 -0.36 1.23
N ILE A 204 -12.84 -0.96 0.22
CA ILE A 204 -12.91 -0.52 -1.18
C ILE A 204 -14.15 -1.15 -1.82
N LEU A 205 -14.96 -0.34 -2.49
CA LEU A 205 -16.15 -0.83 -3.20
C LEU A 205 -15.75 -1.76 -4.35
N GLY A 206 -16.18 -3.00 -4.26
CA GLY A 206 -15.81 -4.09 -5.17
C GLY A 206 -14.96 -5.18 -4.50
N GLY A 207 -14.40 -4.90 -3.31
CA GLY A 207 -13.75 -5.87 -2.44
C GLY A 207 -14.55 -6.19 -1.19
N ILE A 208 -13.94 -6.91 -0.26
CA ILE A 208 -14.56 -7.32 1.02
C ILE A 208 -14.82 -6.10 1.93
N GLY A 209 -15.86 -6.17 2.73
CA GLY A 209 -16.26 -5.12 3.68
C GLY A 209 -15.30 -4.95 4.85
N PRO A 210 -15.43 -3.82 5.59
CA PRO A 210 -14.56 -3.50 6.72
C PRO A 210 -15.12 -3.99 8.07
N HIS A 211 -16.11 -4.90 8.07
CA HIS A 211 -16.65 -5.44 9.31
C HIS A 211 -15.60 -6.31 10.02
N PRO A 212 -15.53 -6.33 11.36
CA PRO A 212 -14.59 -7.19 12.10
C PRO A 212 -14.64 -8.66 11.69
N ASP A 213 -15.83 -9.21 11.40
CA ASP A 213 -15.97 -10.59 10.95
C ASP A 213 -15.30 -10.83 9.59
N ASP A 214 -15.35 -9.84 8.68
CA ASP A 214 -14.68 -9.91 7.37
C ASP A 214 -13.16 -9.88 7.53
N VAL A 215 -12.65 -9.04 8.44
CA VAL A 215 -11.22 -9.01 8.78
C VAL A 215 -10.77 -10.37 9.33
N MET A 216 -11.55 -10.94 10.25
CA MET A 216 -11.29 -12.27 10.82
C MET A 216 -11.42 -13.38 9.78
N HIS A 217 -12.36 -13.27 8.85
CA HIS A 217 -12.53 -14.23 7.76
C HIS A 217 -11.30 -14.27 6.86
N MET A 218 -10.81 -13.10 6.42
CA MET A 218 -9.59 -13.00 5.62
C MET A 218 -8.37 -13.55 6.38
N LYS A 219 -8.22 -13.18 7.66
CA LYS A 219 -7.13 -13.66 8.51
C LYS A 219 -7.12 -15.18 8.65
N ARG A 220 -8.26 -15.78 8.99
CA ARG A 220 -8.40 -17.25 9.14
C ARG A 220 -8.16 -17.99 7.82
N THR A 221 -8.58 -17.40 6.69
CA THR A 221 -8.30 -17.97 5.37
C THR A 221 -6.82 -17.95 5.06
N ALA A 222 -6.13 -16.83 5.33
CA ALA A 222 -4.69 -16.71 5.15
C ALA A 222 -3.93 -17.68 6.07
N ASP A 223 -4.31 -17.80 7.35
CA ASP A 223 -3.71 -18.75 8.29
C ASP A 223 -3.81 -20.20 7.80
N ARG A 224 -4.97 -20.58 7.26
CA ARG A 224 -5.18 -21.92 6.72
C ARG A 224 -4.37 -22.19 5.46
N LEU A 225 -4.23 -21.20 4.57
CA LEU A 225 -3.52 -21.34 3.30
C LEU A 225 -2.00 -21.28 3.45
N PHE A 226 -1.50 -20.40 4.31
CA PHE A 226 -0.07 -20.08 4.37
C PHE A 226 0.63 -20.49 5.66
N GLY A 227 -0.10 -20.77 6.74
CA GLY A 227 0.48 -21.12 8.04
C GLY A 227 1.48 -20.08 8.54
N SER A 228 2.72 -20.51 8.81
CA SER A 228 3.81 -19.62 9.26
C SER A 228 4.56 -18.92 8.10
N GLN A 229 4.21 -19.22 6.86
CA GLN A 229 4.93 -18.76 5.67
C GLN A 229 4.63 -17.31 5.28
N TYR A 230 3.77 -16.60 6.02
CA TYR A 230 3.41 -15.22 5.68
C TYR A 230 3.56 -14.25 6.85
N ARG A 231 3.62 -12.99 6.51
CA ARG A 231 3.55 -11.85 7.41
C ARG A 231 2.31 -11.07 7.05
N TRP A 232 1.35 -11.04 7.97
CA TRP A 232 0.08 -10.38 7.75
C TRP A 232 0.20 -8.87 7.89
N SER A 233 -0.40 -8.12 6.99
CA SER A 233 -0.61 -6.68 7.03
C SER A 233 -2.05 -6.34 6.68
N VAL A 234 -2.50 -5.16 7.09
CA VAL A 234 -3.85 -4.68 6.79
C VAL A 234 -3.83 -3.26 6.22
N LEU A 235 -4.82 -3.00 5.36
CA LEU A 235 -5.22 -1.68 4.92
C LEU A 235 -6.72 -1.51 5.13
N GLY A 236 -7.13 -0.47 5.85
CA GLY A 236 -8.52 -0.07 5.99
C GLY A 236 -8.77 1.26 5.26
N ALA A 237 -9.65 1.28 4.26
CA ALA A 237 -9.93 2.48 3.49
C ALA A 237 -10.73 3.52 4.29
N GLY A 238 -10.35 4.79 4.16
CA GLY A 238 -11.04 5.94 4.74
C GLY A 238 -11.14 5.87 6.26
N ARG A 239 -12.33 6.03 6.81
CA ARG A 239 -12.60 6.00 8.27
C ARG A 239 -12.22 4.69 8.96
N ASN A 240 -12.03 3.62 8.20
CA ASN A 240 -11.72 2.29 8.71
C ASN A 240 -10.23 2.10 8.98
N GLN A 241 -9.35 3.02 8.53
CA GLN A 241 -7.90 2.87 8.60
C GLN A 241 -7.39 2.56 10.02
N LEU A 242 -7.66 3.45 10.97
CA LEU A 242 -7.16 3.27 12.34
C LEU A 242 -7.86 2.13 13.12
N PRO A 243 -9.20 1.95 13.04
CA PRO A 243 -9.84 0.81 13.66
C PRO A 243 -9.30 -0.56 13.18
N ILE A 244 -9.12 -0.73 11.87
CA ILE A 244 -8.59 -1.98 11.31
C ILE A 244 -7.10 -2.15 11.66
N ALA A 245 -6.31 -1.08 11.64
CA ALA A 245 -4.91 -1.11 12.10
C ALA A 245 -4.81 -1.55 13.56
N ALA A 246 -5.68 -1.05 14.45
CA ALA A 246 -5.72 -1.45 15.85
C ALA A 246 -6.05 -2.94 16.03
N MET A 247 -7.04 -3.43 15.28
CA MET A 247 -7.39 -4.87 15.28
C MET A 247 -6.20 -5.73 14.85
N ALA A 248 -5.56 -5.37 13.74
CA ALA A 248 -4.45 -6.15 13.22
C ALA A 248 -3.25 -6.15 14.17
N ALA A 249 -2.88 -5.00 14.73
CA ALA A 249 -1.80 -4.90 15.70
C ALA A 249 -2.06 -5.78 16.93
N ALA A 250 -3.28 -5.73 17.49
CA ALA A 250 -3.68 -6.58 18.63
C ALA A 250 -3.62 -8.09 18.31
N MET A 251 -3.73 -8.46 17.02
CA MET A 251 -3.68 -9.85 16.54
C MET A 251 -2.31 -10.26 15.99
N GLY A 252 -1.26 -9.43 16.20
CA GLY A 252 0.10 -9.71 15.77
C GLY A 252 0.35 -9.46 14.28
N GLY A 253 -0.47 -8.62 13.64
CA GLY A 253 -0.31 -8.16 12.25
C GLY A 253 0.47 -6.86 12.14
N ASN A 254 0.85 -6.53 10.91
CA ASN A 254 1.43 -5.26 10.50
C ASN A 254 0.32 -4.33 9.99
N VAL A 255 0.64 -3.05 9.85
CA VAL A 255 -0.37 -2.03 9.49
C VAL A 255 0.11 -1.14 8.36
N ARG A 256 -0.83 -0.70 7.52
CA ARG A 256 -0.63 0.33 6.54
C ARG A 256 -1.55 1.52 6.83
N VAL A 257 -0.98 2.72 6.77
CA VAL A 257 -1.68 4.01 6.92
C VAL A 257 -1.13 5.00 5.91
N GLY A 258 -1.80 6.13 5.71
CA GLY A 258 -1.30 7.19 4.84
C GLY A 258 -2.42 7.90 4.08
N LEU A 259 -2.07 9.02 3.46
CA LEU A 259 -3.02 9.88 2.72
C LEU A 259 -3.55 9.21 1.44
N GLU A 260 -2.89 8.17 0.97
CA GLU A 260 -3.41 7.31 -0.09
C GLU A 260 -4.68 6.58 0.34
N ASP A 261 -4.69 6.04 1.57
CA ASP A 261 -5.74 5.14 2.03
C ASP A 261 -6.84 5.88 2.80
N SER A 262 -6.49 6.99 3.46
CA SER A 262 -7.42 7.83 4.22
C SER A 262 -6.94 9.27 4.30
N LEU A 263 -7.84 10.21 4.01
CA LEU A 263 -7.58 11.64 4.20
C LEU A 263 -7.88 12.13 5.61
N TRP A 264 -8.28 11.24 6.54
CA TRP A 264 -8.83 11.63 7.84
C TRP A 264 -7.92 11.26 9.01
N ALA A 265 -7.73 12.21 9.93
CA ALA A 265 -7.09 11.98 11.24
C ALA A 265 -8.10 11.67 12.35
N GLY A 266 -9.39 11.74 12.04
CA GLY A 266 -10.49 11.50 12.95
C GLY A 266 -11.81 12.00 12.37
N PRO A 267 -12.95 11.79 13.04
CA PRO A 267 -14.25 12.22 12.55
C PRO A 267 -14.26 13.71 12.21
N GLY A 268 -14.57 14.06 10.95
CA GLY A 268 -14.68 15.45 10.47
C GLY A 268 -13.36 16.24 10.43
N ARG A 269 -12.20 15.61 10.68
CA ARG A 269 -10.90 16.27 10.68
C ARG A 269 -9.96 15.63 9.66
N LEU A 270 -9.56 16.40 8.66
CA LEU A 270 -8.56 15.99 7.69
C LEU A 270 -7.19 15.75 8.38
N ALA A 271 -6.46 14.78 7.88
CA ALA A 271 -5.07 14.60 8.22
C ALA A 271 -4.22 15.66 7.50
N GLU A 272 -3.33 16.28 8.24
CA GLU A 272 -2.43 17.34 7.75
C GLU A 272 -1.19 16.81 7.07
N SER A 273 -0.84 15.54 7.31
CA SER A 273 0.35 14.89 6.71
C SER A 273 0.34 13.38 6.89
N ASN A 274 1.14 12.70 6.09
CA ASN A 274 1.47 11.28 6.27
C ASN A 274 2.11 11.00 7.64
N ALA A 275 3.01 11.87 8.08
CA ALA A 275 3.65 11.77 9.39
C ALA A 275 2.64 11.79 10.55
N GLN A 276 1.56 12.58 10.44
CA GLN A 276 0.49 12.60 11.45
C GLN A 276 -0.21 11.24 11.53
N GLN A 277 -0.54 10.63 10.41
CA GLN A 277 -1.21 9.32 10.39
C GLN A 277 -0.30 8.21 10.90
N VAL A 278 1.00 8.24 10.58
CA VAL A 278 1.98 7.32 11.14
C VAL A 278 2.07 7.48 12.67
N ARG A 279 2.12 8.71 13.19
CA ARG A 279 2.11 8.95 14.64
C ARG A 279 0.84 8.42 15.31
N LEU A 280 -0.33 8.56 14.69
CA LEU A 280 -1.59 8.02 15.22
C LEU A 280 -1.56 6.48 15.27
N ALA A 281 -1.08 5.83 14.21
CA ALA A 281 -0.91 4.37 14.19
C ALA A 281 0.10 3.91 15.25
N ARG A 282 1.24 4.60 15.36
CA ARG A 282 2.27 4.33 16.37
C ARG A 282 1.73 4.44 17.79
N GLN A 283 0.97 5.49 18.11
CA GLN A 283 0.33 5.65 19.42
C GLN A 283 -0.59 4.48 19.77
N ILE A 284 -1.35 3.96 18.80
CA ILE A 284 -2.20 2.78 18.98
C ILE A 284 -1.35 1.56 19.27
N ILE A 285 -0.31 1.30 18.48
CA ILE A 285 0.58 0.14 18.64
C ILE A 285 1.30 0.18 19.99
N GLU A 286 1.91 1.31 20.34
CA GLU A 286 2.60 1.50 21.61
C GLU A 286 1.63 1.45 22.81
N GLY A 287 0.39 1.96 22.64
CA GLY A 287 -0.69 1.85 23.63
C GLY A 287 -1.15 0.41 23.90
N LEU A 288 -0.93 -0.51 22.96
CA LEU A 288 -1.13 -1.95 23.15
C LEU A 288 0.08 -2.64 23.82
N GLY A 289 1.13 -1.89 24.14
CA GLY A 289 2.37 -2.44 24.70
C GLY A 289 3.27 -3.12 23.65
N LEU A 290 3.04 -2.84 22.36
CA LEU A 290 3.85 -3.36 21.26
C LEU A 290 4.91 -2.36 20.82
N GLU A 291 5.94 -2.82 20.11
CA GLU A 291 6.97 -1.98 19.51
C GLU A 291 6.78 -1.88 18.00
N ILE A 292 7.22 -0.77 17.42
CA ILE A 292 7.29 -0.63 15.95
C ILE A 292 8.63 -1.17 15.44
N ALA A 293 8.61 -1.75 14.24
CA ALA A 293 9.80 -2.19 13.55
C ALA A 293 10.54 -1.00 12.93
N THR A 294 11.86 -0.99 13.04
CA THR A 294 12.73 -0.12 12.24
C THR A 294 12.79 -0.61 10.78
N PRO A 295 13.27 0.21 9.83
CA PRO A 295 13.49 -0.24 8.45
C PRO A 295 14.37 -1.48 8.34
N ASP A 296 15.44 -1.59 9.15
CA ASP A 296 16.35 -2.74 9.11
C ASP A 296 15.67 -3.99 9.65
N GLU A 297 14.90 -3.89 10.72
CA GLU A 297 14.08 -5.00 11.22
C GLU A 297 12.98 -5.42 10.23
N ALA A 298 12.39 -4.48 9.48
CA ALA A 298 11.46 -4.82 8.43
C ALA A 298 12.16 -5.59 7.29
N ARG A 299 13.41 -5.24 6.94
CA ARG A 299 14.23 -5.98 5.98
C ARG A 299 14.48 -7.42 6.45
N GLU A 300 14.80 -7.59 7.72
CA GLU A 300 15.01 -8.93 8.32
C GLU A 300 13.71 -9.75 8.33
N ILE A 301 12.59 -9.17 8.80
CA ILE A 301 11.29 -9.84 8.90
C ILE A 301 10.77 -10.30 7.53
N LEU A 302 11.03 -9.51 6.49
CA LEU A 302 10.54 -9.75 5.12
C LEU A 302 11.62 -10.34 4.19
N GLU A 303 12.84 -10.56 4.70
CA GLU A 303 14.00 -11.07 3.95
C GLU A 303 14.25 -10.27 2.65
N LEU A 304 14.34 -8.95 2.79
CA LEU A 304 14.55 -8.04 1.66
C LEU A 304 16.01 -7.99 1.24
N LYS A 305 16.24 -7.60 -0.01
CA LYS A 305 17.60 -7.55 -0.60
C LYS A 305 18.50 -6.44 -0.07
N GLY A 306 17.94 -5.43 0.60
CA GLY A 306 18.66 -4.25 1.08
C GLY A 306 18.62 -3.05 0.14
N GLY A 307 18.66 -1.84 0.73
CA GLY A 307 18.57 -0.59 0.01
C GLY A 307 19.80 -0.26 -0.87
N ASP A 308 20.91 -0.97 -0.72
CA ASP A 308 22.10 -0.87 -1.56
C ASP A 308 21.94 -1.56 -2.93
N LYS A 309 20.92 -2.42 -3.07
CA LYS A 309 20.65 -3.20 -4.30
C LYS A 309 19.51 -2.66 -5.15
N VAL A 310 19.02 -1.46 -4.86
CA VAL A 310 18.03 -0.77 -5.70
C VAL A 310 18.73 0.09 -6.77
N ALA A 311 17.99 0.49 -7.82
CA ALA A 311 18.55 1.23 -8.95
C ALA A 311 18.15 2.73 -8.93
N PHE A 312 18.24 3.38 -7.76
CA PHE A 312 17.98 4.82 -7.59
C PHE A 312 18.76 5.40 -6.43
#